data_c54727674b89231c0323c5470e3133d1
#
_entry.id   c54727674b89231c0323c5470e3133d1
#
_cell.length_a   1.000
_cell.length_b   1.000
_cell.length_c   1.000
_cell.angle_alpha   90.00
_cell.angle_beta   90.00
_cell.angle_gamma   90.00
#
_symmetry.space_group_name_H-M   'P 1'
#
loop_
_entity.id
_entity.type
_entity.pdbx_description
1 polymer ?
#
loop_
_entity_poly.entity_id
_entity_poly.type
_entity_poly.pdbx_seq_one_letter_code
_entity_poly.pdbx_strand_id
1 'polypeptide(L)'
;MVLLLGLIVIGGVTFFISNAPSEEQQQKSEEMAMQKTPGYETMTAVAQIANTHLLENAILNIQVTPKDDYEVVLLQLQTTEFLTEDILLKNTYNLLQDIRKIETIDTFTVAWFALINSENTEVLTLTFNRQALEQAAKISYNELPSIVTDYRKHESLN
;
A
#
# COMPACT_ATOMS: atom_id res chain seq x y z
N MET A 1 -4.02 15.91 -19.22
CA MET A 1 -4.26 15.82 -17.77
C MET A 1 -4.93 14.48 -17.51
N VAL A 2 -4.18 13.51 -17.01
CA VAL A 2 -4.73 12.16 -16.73
C VAL A 2 -5.31 12.21 -15.31
N LEU A 3 -6.62 12.06 -15.19
CA LEU A 3 -7.31 11.89 -13.91
C LEU A 3 -7.00 10.47 -13.40
N LEU A 4 -6.14 10.37 -12.41
CA LEU A 4 -5.93 9.12 -11.67
C LEU A 4 -7.11 8.93 -10.71
N LEU A 5 -8.03 8.06 -11.09
CA LEU A 5 -9.07 7.56 -10.19
C LEU A 5 -8.40 6.55 -9.24
N GLY A 6 -8.13 7.00 -8.01
CA GLY A 6 -7.75 6.09 -6.93
C GLY A 6 -8.97 5.32 -6.44
N LEU A 7 -8.97 4.01 -6.58
CA LEU A 7 -9.99 3.15 -6.00
C LEU A 7 -9.58 2.78 -4.58
N ILE A 8 -10.38 3.17 -3.60
CA ILE A 8 -10.16 2.83 -2.20
C ILE A 8 -11.22 1.82 -1.77
N VAL A 9 -10.78 0.62 -1.38
CA VAL A 9 -11.69 -0.45 -0.90
C VAL A 9 -11.52 -0.63 0.60
N ILE A 10 -12.58 -0.42 1.34
CA ILE A 10 -12.64 -0.64 2.79
C ILE A 10 -13.77 -1.61 3.09
N GLY A 11 -13.45 -2.74 3.70
CA GLY A 11 -14.46 -3.68 4.21
C GLY A 11 -15.50 -4.16 3.19
N GLY A 12 -15.13 -4.26 1.90
CA GLY A 12 -16.03 -4.65 0.81
C GLY A 12 -16.86 -3.51 0.22
N VAL A 13 -16.66 -2.27 0.67
CA VAL A 13 -17.29 -1.07 0.10
C VAL A 13 -16.26 -0.33 -0.74
N THR A 14 -16.57 -0.08 -1.99
CA THR A 14 -15.70 0.64 -2.93
C THR A 14 -16.10 2.11 -2.98
N PHE A 15 -15.17 3.00 -2.69
CA PHE A 15 -15.36 4.44 -2.84
C PHE A 15 -14.58 4.95 -4.06
N PHE A 16 -15.26 5.71 -4.90
CA PHE A 16 -14.63 6.43 -6.00
C PHE A 16 -14.37 7.87 -5.58
N ILE A 17 -13.10 8.28 -5.57
CA ILE A 17 -12.75 9.68 -5.39
C ILE A 17 -12.77 10.33 -6.77
N SER A 18 -13.84 11.07 -7.07
CA SER A 18 -13.97 11.86 -8.28
C SER A 18 -13.61 13.31 -7.99
N ASN A 19 -12.67 13.87 -8.75
CA ASN A 19 -12.36 15.30 -8.73
C ASN A 19 -13.37 16.10 -9.57
N ALA A 20 -14.67 16.04 -9.24
CA ALA A 20 -15.65 16.97 -9.76
C ALA A 20 -15.72 18.19 -8.82
N PRO A 21 -15.83 19.44 -9.34
CA PRO A 21 -16.07 20.60 -8.50
C PRO A 21 -17.49 20.48 -7.95
N SER A 22 -17.64 20.01 -6.73
CA SER A 22 -18.88 19.91 -6.01
C SER A 22 -18.83 20.72 -4.73
N GLU A 23 -19.93 21.32 -4.40
CA GLU A 23 -20.15 22.26 -3.31
C GLU A 23 -19.54 21.81 -1.98
N GLU A 24 -18.88 22.69 -1.27
CA GLU A 24 -18.13 22.46 -0.01
C GLU A 24 -18.91 21.70 1.07
N GLN A 25 -20.24 21.73 1.02
CA GLN A 25 -21.10 21.02 1.98
C GLN A 25 -21.21 19.51 1.70
N GLN A 26 -21.18 19.07 0.44
CA GLN A 26 -21.19 17.65 0.10
C GLN A 26 -19.85 17.01 0.43
N GLN A 27 -18.73 17.66 0.12
CA GLN A 27 -17.40 17.20 0.48
C GLN A 27 -17.24 16.97 1.98
N LYS A 28 -17.72 17.91 2.81
CA LYS A 28 -17.61 17.80 4.27
C LYS A 28 -18.48 16.69 4.88
N SER A 29 -19.62 16.38 4.29
CA SER A 29 -20.49 15.28 4.75
C SER A 29 -19.94 13.90 4.31
N GLU A 30 -19.36 13.80 3.12
CA GLU A 30 -18.71 12.58 2.63
C GLU A 30 -17.42 12.30 3.40
N GLU A 31 -16.62 13.31 3.69
CA GLU A 31 -15.39 13.20 4.49
C GLU A 31 -15.70 12.76 5.92
N MET A 32 -16.74 13.29 6.57
CA MET A 32 -17.18 12.86 7.89
C MET A 32 -17.76 11.44 7.89
N ALA A 33 -18.42 11.01 6.82
CA ALA A 33 -18.93 9.65 6.66
C ALA A 33 -17.77 8.66 6.47
N MET A 34 -16.73 9.01 5.69
CA MET A 34 -15.51 8.22 5.51
C MET A 34 -14.74 8.05 6.82
N GLN A 35 -14.59 9.10 7.63
CA GLN A 35 -13.88 9.06 8.92
C GLN A 35 -14.50 8.08 9.92
N LYS A 36 -15.78 7.75 9.78
CA LYS A 36 -16.48 6.77 10.61
C LYS A 36 -16.37 5.34 10.09
N THR A 37 -15.78 5.13 8.91
CA THR A 37 -15.66 3.80 8.31
C THR A 37 -14.49 3.06 8.97
N PRO A 38 -14.70 1.82 9.45
CA PRO A 38 -13.62 1.03 10.00
C PRO A 38 -12.46 0.89 9.00
N GLY A 39 -11.22 1.07 9.47
CA GLY A 39 -10.02 1.03 8.64
C GLY A 39 -9.63 2.35 7.97
N TYR A 40 -10.45 3.41 8.07
CA TYR A 40 -10.12 4.70 7.44
C TYR A 40 -8.84 5.33 8.01
N GLU A 41 -8.67 5.29 9.33
CA GLU A 41 -7.47 5.84 9.98
C GLU A 41 -6.20 5.11 9.51
N THR A 42 -6.24 3.80 9.48
CA THR A 42 -5.13 2.97 8.99
C THR A 42 -4.84 3.24 7.52
N MET A 43 -5.86 3.32 6.68
CA MET A 43 -5.71 3.64 5.27
C MET A 43 -5.04 5.00 5.07
N THR A 44 -5.48 6.03 5.81
CA THR A 44 -4.91 7.37 5.75
C THR A 44 -3.45 7.38 6.21
N ALA A 45 -3.15 6.67 7.29
CA ALA A 45 -1.77 6.55 7.78
C ALA A 45 -0.87 5.84 6.78
N VAL A 46 -1.32 4.75 6.17
CA VAL A 46 -0.57 4.03 5.13
C VAL A 46 -0.34 4.91 3.90
N ALA A 47 -1.34 5.67 3.46
CA ALA A 47 -1.21 6.61 2.35
C ALA A 47 -0.17 7.70 2.64
N GLN A 48 -0.17 8.27 3.84
CA GLN A 48 0.81 9.28 4.25
C GLN A 48 2.23 8.72 4.29
N ILE A 49 2.40 7.51 4.83
CA ILE A 49 3.70 6.82 4.86
C ILE A 49 4.20 6.58 3.42
N ALA A 50 3.36 6.05 2.55
CA ALA A 50 3.73 5.82 1.15
C ALA A 50 4.12 7.12 0.43
N ASN A 51 3.36 8.19 0.60
CA ASN A 51 3.66 9.49 0.01
C ASN A 51 4.93 10.14 0.58
N THR A 52 5.33 9.81 1.80
CA THR A 52 6.57 10.30 2.41
C THR A 52 7.81 9.61 1.84
N HIS A 53 7.71 8.32 1.56
CA HIS A 53 8.85 7.48 1.16
C HIS A 53 8.98 7.27 -0.34
N LEU A 54 7.90 7.46 -1.10
CA LEU A 54 7.83 7.17 -2.53
C LEU A 54 7.59 8.43 -3.36
N LEU A 55 7.83 8.30 -4.67
CA LEU A 55 7.52 9.35 -5.63
C LEU A 55 6.01 9.60 -5.71
N GLU A 56 5.64 10.82 -6.13
CA GLU A 56 4.25 11.17 -6.38
C GLU A 56 3.57 10.18 -7.34
N ASN A 57 2.31 9.84 -7.06
CA ASN A 57 1.49 8.92 -7.85
C ASN A 57 1.97 7.45 -7.88
N ALA A 58 2.81 7.03 -6.93
CA ALA A 58 3.19 5.62 -6.81
C ALA A 58 2.04 4.72 -6.35
N ILE A 59 1.08 5.23 -5.59
CA ILE A 59 -0.02 4.44 -5.03
C ILE A 59 -1.06 4.15 -6.12
N LEU A 60 -1.28 2.86 -6.41
CA LEU A 60 -2.36 2.39 -7.26
C LEU A 60 -3.63 2.12 -6.46
N ASN A 61 -3.48 1.48 -5.30
CA ASN A 61 -4.61 1.10 -4.46
C ASN A 61 -4.15 0.86 -3.03
N ILE A 62 -5.02 1.15 -2.06
CA ILE A 62 -4.89 0.75 -0.66
C ILE A 62 -6.19 0.07 -0.27
N GLN A 63 -6.08 -1.15 0.22
CA GLN A 63 -7.21 -1.89 0.77
C GLN A 63 -6.95 -2.21 2.22
N VAL A 64 -7.85 -1.81 3.10
CA VAL A 64 -7.86 -2.17 4.51
C VAL A 64 -9.07 -3.05 4.77
N THR A 65 -8.83 -4.24 5.29
CA THR A 65 -9.88 -5.17 5.69
C THR A 65 -9.88 -5.27 7.21
N PRO A 66 -10.81 -4.59 7.90
CA PRO A 66 -10.94 -4.70 9.34
C PRO A 66 -11.40 -6.10 9.74
N LYS A 67 -10.84 -6.60 10.82
CA LYS A 67 -11.25 -7.79 11.57
C LYS A 67 -11.64 -7.34 12.98
N ASP A 68 -12.06 -8.26 13.83
CA ASP A 68 -12.54 -7.89 15.16
C ASP A 68 -11.50 -7.08 15.97
N ASP A 69 -10.25 -7.57 16.03
CA ASP A 69 -9.18 -6.99 16.85
C ASP A 69 -7.95 -6.52 16.03
N TYR A 70 -7.96 -6.68 14.70
CA TYR A 70 -6.82 -6.36 13.85
C TYR A 70 -7.24 -5.99 12.43
N GLU A 71 -6.29 -5.58 11.63
CA GLU A 71 -6.50 -5.18 10.24
C GLU A 71 -5.54 -5.91 9.30
N VAL A 72 -6.06 -6.22 8.11
CA VAL A 72 -5.27 -6.74 6.99
C VAL A 72 -5.17 -5.66 5.93
N VAL A 73 -3.96 -5.32 5.53
CA VAL A 73 -3.69 -4.22 4.59
C VAL A 73 -3.03 -4.74 3.33
N LEU A 74 -3.55 -4.31 2.17
CA LEU A 74 -2.93 -4.47 0.87
C LEU A 74 -2.59 -3.07 0.31
N LEU A 75 -1.31 -2.85 0.02
CA LEU A 75 -0.80 -1.66 -0.65
C LEU A 75 -0.30 -2.05 -2.03
N GLN A 76 -0.92 -1.52 -3.08
CA GLN A 76 -0.49 -1.71 -4.47
C GLN A 76 0.20 -0.44 -4.97
N LEU A 77 1.40 -0.62 -5.47
CA LEU A 77 2.30 0.46 -5.89
C LEU A 77 2.73 0.29 -7.33
N GLN A 78 2.88 1.39 -8.02
CA GLN A 78 3.46 1.42 -9.36
C GLN A 78 4.88 2.00 -9.31
N THR A 79 5.80 1.36 -10.00
CA THR A 79 7.13 1.88 -10.22
C THR A 79 7.30 2.32 -11.67
N THR A 80 8.01 3.43 -11.86
CA THR A 80 8.30 4.02 -13.17
C THR A 80 9.77 3.94 -13.54
N GLU A 81 10.61 3.44 -12.62
CA GLU A 81 12.06 3.41 -12.79
C GLU A 81 12.57 2.04 -13.25
N PHE A 82 13.85 1.98 -13.60
CA PHE A 82 14.54 0.73 -13.92
C PHE A 82 14.36 -0.27 -12.78
N LEU A 83 13.70 -1.37 -13.11
CA LEU A 83 13.27 -2.36 -12.17
C LEU A 83 14.39 -3.32 -11.82
N THR A 84 14.89 -3.19 -10.62
CA THR A 84 15.63 -4.25 -9.99
C THR A 84 14.92 -4.67 -8.70
N GLU A 85 15.01 -5.93 -8.36
CA GLU A 85 14.53 -6.45 -7.09
C GLU A 85 15.09 -5.64 -5.90
N ASP A 86 16.38 -5.32 -5.95
CA ASP A 86 17.09 -4.57 -4.91
C ASP A 86 16.45 -3.20 -4.62
N ILE A 87 16.08 -2.45 -5.65
CA ILE A 87 15.40 -1.15 -5.49
C ILE A 87 14.03 -1.33 -4.84
N LEU A 88 13.25 -2.32 -5.27
CA LEU A 88 11.93 -2.56 -4.71
C LEU A 88 12.00 -3.06 -3.27
N LEU A 89 12.95 -3.92 -2.93
CA LEU A 89 13.18 -4.36 -1.55
C LEU A 89 13.58 -3.20 -0.65
N LYS A 90 14.46 -2.32 -1.12
CA LYS A 90 14.89 -1.12 -0.38
C LYS A 90 13.72 -0.15 -0.15
N ASN A 91 12.92 0.10 -1.17
CA ASN A 91 11.74 0.95 -1.04
C ASN A 91 10.70 0.34 -0.09
N THR A 92 10.47 -0.97 -0.18
CA THR A 92 9.62 -1.70 0.75
C THR A 92 10.15 -1.59 2.18
N TYR A 93 11.44 -1.81 2.39
CA TYR A 93 12.08 -1.70 3.69
C TYR A 93 11.85 -0.32 4.33
N ASN A 94 12.00 0.75 3.57
CA ASN A 94 11.77 2.11 4.05
C ASN A 94 10.32 2.32 4.50
N LEU A 95 9.34 1.80 3.75
CA LEU A 95 7.93 1.82 4.15
C LEU A 95 7.69 1.09 5.47
N LEU A 96 8.28 -0.10 5.62
CA LEU A 96 8.08 -0.95 6.79
C LEU A 96 8.56 -0.31 8.08
N GLN A 97 9.55 0.61 8.04
CA GLN A 97 10.05 1.31 9.22
C GLN A 97 8.94 2.13 9.92
N ASP A 98 7.95 2.60 9.16
CA ASP A 98 6.81 3.34 9.70
C ASP A 98 5.53 2.48 9.76
N ILE A 99 5.27 1.62 8.79
CA ILE A 99 4.12 0.71 8.79
C ILE A 99 4.07 -0.15 10.06
N ARG A 100 5.20 -0.69 10.50
CA ARG A 100 5.29 -1.52 11.72
C ARG A 100 4.83 -0.83 13.00
N LYS A 101 4.82 0.51 13.02
CA LYS A 101 4.38 1.32 14.16
C LYS A 101 2.85 1.38 14.28
N ILE A 102 2.12 0.98 13.23
CA ILE A 102 0.67 0.88 13.26
C ILE A 102 0.31 -0.47 13.88
N GLU A 103 -0.03 -0.45 15.15
CA GLU A 103 -0.22 -1.67 15.96
C GLU A 103 -1.44 -2.51 15.53
N THR A 104 -2.44 -1.86 14.92
CA THR A 104 -3.65 -2.55 14.44
C THR A 104 -3.39 -3.45 13.24
N ILE A 105 -2.32 -3.22 12.47
CA ILE A 105 -1.97 -4.03 11.31
C ILE A 105 -1.37 -5.37 11.75
N ASP A 106 -2.09 -6.45 11.51
CA ASP A 106 -1.59 -7.82 11.71
C ASP A 106 -0.89 -8.38 10.47
N THR A 107 -1.47 -8.11 9.31
CA THR A 107 -0.94 -8.55 8.02
C THR A 107 -0.84 -7.38 7.06
N PHE A 108 0.34 -7.20 6.49
CA PHE A 108 0.64 -6.16 5.50
C PHE A 108 1.20 -6.80 4.23
N THR A 109 0.52 -6.57 3.12
CA THR A 109 0.99 -6.98 1.79
C THR A 109 1.33 -5.74 0.97
N VAL A 110 2.52 -5.71 0.39
CA VAL A 110 2.93 -4.75 -0.63
C VAL A 110 3.08 -5.47 -1.97
N ALA A 111 2.41 -4.96 -2.98
CA ALA A 111 2.48 -5.47 -4.35
C ALA A 111 2.94 -4.36 -5.29
N TRP A 112 4.07 -4.59 -5.94
CA TRP A 112 4.67 -3.68 -6.90
C TRP A 112 4.26 -4.04 -8.33
N PHE A 113 3.83 -3.03 -9.08
CA PHE A 113 3.45 -3.13 -10.48
C PHE A 113 4.35 -2.31 -11.37
N ALA A 114 4.57 -2.79 -12.57
CA ALA A 114 5.30 -2.09 -13.62
C ALA A 114 4.65 -2.30 -14.98
N LEU A 115 4.92 -1.39 -15.91
CA LEU A 115 4.54 -1.55 -17.30
C LEU A 115 5.55 -2.48 -17.99
N ILE A 116 5.09 -3.70 -18.31
CA ILE A 116 5.84 -4.67 -19.11
C ILE A 116 5.07 -4.91 -20.40
N ASN A 117 5.68 -4.63 -21.54
CA ASN A 117 5.02 -4.71 -22.85
C ASN A 117 3.69 -3.91 -22.91
N SER A 118 3.65 -2.73 -22.28
CA SER A 118 2.48 -1.85 -22.17
C SER A 118 1.34 -2.41 -21.29
N GLU A 119 1.54 -3.51 -20.58
CA GLU A 119 0.60 -4.07 -19.61
C GLU A 119 1.08 -3.81 -18.17
N ASN A 120 0.14 -3.43 -17.30
CA ASN A 120 0.43 -3.26 -15.88
C ASN A 120 0.55 -4.62 -15.22
N THR A 121 1.77 -5.02 -14.88
CA THR A 121 2.12 -6.35 -14.42
C THR A 121 2.63 -6.32 -12.99
N GLU A 122 2.11 -7.21 -12.13
CA GLU A 122 2.65 -7.43 -10.80
C GLU A 122 4.06 -8.04 -10.91
N VAL A 123 5.06 -7.33 -10.38
CA VAL A 123 6.46 -7.72 -10.52
C VAL A 123 7.08 -8.22 -9.22
N LEU A 124 6.60 -7.74 -8.07
CA LEU A 124 7.07 -8.18 -6.77
C LEU A 124 5.94 -8.07 -5.74
N THR A 125 5.72 -9.13 -4.97
CA THR A 125 4.78 -9.11 -3.84
C THR A 125 5.42 -9.72 -2.61
N LEU A 126 5.29 -9.01 -1.48
CA LEU A 126 5.74 -9.46 -0.18
C LEU A 126 4.59 -9.33 0.82
N THR A 127 4.35 -10.38 1.59
CA THR A 127 3.37 -10.37 2.67
C THR A 127 4.06 -10.59 4.02
N PHE A 128 3.79 -9.69 4.95
CA PHE A 128 4.35 -9.66 6.29
C PHE A 128 3.23 -9.89 7.31
N ASN A 129 3.39 -10.87 8.19
CA ASN A 129 2.59 -10.96 9.40
C ASN A 129 3.14 -10.01 10.48
N ARG A 130 2.48 -9.88 11.62
CA ARG A 130 2.92 -8.99 12.71
C ARG A 130 4.36 -9.25 13.14
N GLN A 131 4.73 -10.53 13.29
CA GLN A 131 6.08 -10.91 13.67
C GLN A 131 7.13 -10.46 12.63
N ALA A 132 6.85 -10.65 11.35
CA ALA A 132 7.73 -10.22 10.26
C ALA A 132 7.87 -8.69 10.21
N LEU A 133 6.78 -7.93 10.46
CA LEU A 133 6.83 -6.47 10.57
C LEU A 133 7.79 -6.01 11.68
N GLU A 134 7.76 -6.67 12.81
CA GLU A 134 8.66 -6.36 13.93
C GLU A 134 10.11 -6.75 13.64
N GLN A 135 10.33 -7.86 12.95
CA GLN A 135 11.66 -8.32 12.54
C GLN A 135 12.29 -7.40 11.48
N ALA A 136 11.50 -6.79 10.61
CA ALA A 136 11.98 -5.90 9.56
C ALA A 136 12.81 -4.72 10.09
N ALA A 137 12.63 -4.33 11.35
CA ALA A 137 13.46 -3.29 11.98
C ALA A 137 14.87 -3.74 12.35
N LYS A 138 15.14 -5.04 12.35
CA LYS A 138 16.36 -5.66 12.90
C LYS A 138 17.26 -6.30 11.84
N ILE A 139 16.83 -6.28 10.58
CA ILE A 139 17.50 -6.92 9.44
C ILE A 139 17.81 -5.90 8.35
N SER A 140 18.59 -6.29 7.39
CA SER A 140 18.84 -5.50 6.17
C SER A 140 17.71 -5.71 5.16
N TYR A 141 17.53 -4.76 4.24
CA TYR A 141 16.44 -4.83 3.25
C TYR A 141 16.54 -6.09 2.34
N ASN A 142 17.75 -6.55 2.03
CA ASN A 142 17.99 -7.75 1.21
C ASN A 142 17.62 -9.06 1.92
N GLU A 143 17.41 -9.02 3.22
CA GLU A 143 16.94 -10.16 4.02
C GLU A 143 15.40 -10.25 4.11
N LEU A 144 14.67 -9.24 3.61
CA LEU A 144 13.21 -9.22 3.64
C LEU A 144 12.57 -10.51 3.08
N PRO A 145 13.04 -11.08 1.95
CA PRO A 145 12.47 -12.33 1.44
C PRO A 145 12.54 -13.51 2.41
N SER A 146 13.44 -13.48 3.38
CA SER A 146 13.62 -14.57 4.35
C SER A 146 12.62 -14.55 5.51
N ILE A 147 11.96 -13.42 5.77
CA ILE A 147 11.05 -13.24 6.91
C ILE A 147 9.57 -13.14 6.52
N VAL A 148 9.26 -12.99 5.23
CA VAL A 148 7.88 -12.85 4.74
C VAL A 148 7.14 -14.19 4.75
N THR A 149 5.81 -14.12 4.84
CA THR A 149 4.93 -15.30 4.76
C THR A 149 4.59 -15.65 3.31
N ASP A 150 4.67 -14.69 2.39
CA ASP A 150 4.53 -14.91 0.95
C ASP A 150 5.50 -14.00 0.20
N TYR A 151 6.19 -14.56 -0.78
CA TYR A 151 7.12 -13.87 -1.66
C TYR A 151 6.92 -14.31 -3.10
N ARG A 152 6.58 -13.36 -3.95
CA ARG A 152 6.40 -13.62 -5.38
C ARG A 152 7.19 -12.61 -6.21
N LYS A 153 8.00 -13.11 -7.12
CA LYS A 153 8.83 -12.31 -8.00
C LYS A 153 8.59 -12.69 -9.47
N HIS A 154 8.34 -11.69 -10.29
CA HIS A 154 8.24 -11.87 -11.73
C HIS A 154 9.63 -12.05 -12.35
N GLU A 155 9.72 -12.85 -13.42
CA GLU A 155 10.99 -13.16 -14.10
C GLU A 155 11.69 -11.95 -14.72
N SER A 156 10.97 -10.84 -14.93
CA SER A 156 11.55 -9.58 -15.43
C SER A 156 12.41 -8.84 -14.40
N LEU A 157 12.32 -9.20 -13.14
CA LEU A 157 13.18 -8.64 -12.08
C LEU A 157 14.48 -9.44 -11.98
N ASN A 158 15.57 -8.80 -12.30
CA ASN A 158 16.93 -9.35 -12.15
C ASN A 158 17.61 -8.80 -10.90
#